data_20c3179141f8843a6a026a32e55bdf06
#
_entry.id   20c3179141f8843a6a026a32e55bdf06
#
_cell.length_a   1.000
_cell.length_b   1.000
_cell.length_c   1.000
_cell.angle_alpha   90.00
_cell.angle_beta   90.00
_cell.angle_gamma   90.00
#
_symmetry.space_group_name_H-M   'P 1'
#
loop_
_entity.id
_entity.type
_entity.pdbx_description
1 polymer ?
#
loop_
_entity_poly.entity_id
_entity_poly.type
_entity_poly.pdbx_seq_one_letter_code
_entity_poly.pdbx_strand_id
1 'polypeptide(L)'
;MSIEQNRDFRLQGSRRASQAPYEGATPISRREAMRRGLFGAAGLLLADRLGFCAPAPSQPAAGDKPNIVIILSDDLGWGSVGCYGADPKLVRTPNIDRLAREGRRFTDANTASSVCSPTRYALLTGRCCWRTSLKYEVLNVNAPLHIEPTRPTIASMLKQLGYRTAVVGKWHLGYQSEKTDYTQPLRPGPQDVGFDYQFAVPSNHGDATGVFIEGERVAGLRSATLNPAKYKNWRGRNQIGLDAPQRVDEDVMPTLTEKAAAWLRQQEPGKPFFLYYAPVSVHNPITPSAKTKGSSPAGAYGDWIHELDRSVGAVLAALDEKGLAKDTLVLFTSDNGGEFFGEEQAAAQAAGLKPMGPFKGDKHTIWEGGFRVPYIVRWPGRVPADTACDEMISLTDTFATIAAFVGVPLPPVKDAAEDSFNVLSAWLGQERKSPLRPHMIVHSADGVFAVRRGPWKWIEGKPAKPKPPEARRDEFHPQLYHLGSDIGEAVDVQDSNPAVVAELNALLNRCRERGYSRE
;
A
#
# COMPACT_ATOMS: atom_id res chain seq x y z
N MET A 1 13.35 -51.44 -13.54
CA MET A 1 13.57 -52.22 -12.30
C MET A 1 13.06 -51.36 -11.15
N SER A 2 11.99 -51.85 -10.57
CA SER A 2 11.22 -51.31 -9.43
C SER A 2 12.07 -51.27 -8.16
N ILE A 3 11.76 -50.37 -7.24
CA ILE A 3 11.48 -50.69 -5.84
C ILE A 3 10.75 -49.45 -5.23
N GLU A 4 9.48 -49.70 -4.92
CA GLU A 4 8.66 -49.01 -3.93
C GLU A 4 9.20 -49.26 -2.53
N GLN A 5 9.06 -48.29 -1.62
CA GLN A 5 8.72 -48.63 -0.23
C GLN A 5 8.02 -47.48 0.46
N ASN A 6 6.76 -47.70 0.65
CA ASN A 6 5.80 -47.16 1.61
C ASN A 6 6.27 -47.27 3.06
N ARG A 7 6.00 -46.31 3.91
CA ARG A 7 5.69 -46.53 5.34
C ARG A 7 4.77 -45.47 5.92
N ASP A 8 3.59 -45.91 6.24
CA ASP A 8 2.57 -45.35 7.11
C ASP A 8 3.13 -44.90 8.47
N PHE A 9 2.63 -43.76 8.98
CA PHE A 9 2.59 -43.51 10.42
C PHE A 9 1.14 -43.23 10.85
N ARG A 10 0.60 -44.17 11.59
CA ARG A 10 -0.72 -44.16 12.23
C ARG A 10 -0.75 -43.18 13.41
N LEU A 11 -1.85 -42.47 13.47
CA LEU A 11 -2.33 -41.71 14.63
C LEU A 11 -2.62 -42.65 15.82
N GLN A 12 -2.12 -42.31 16.97
CA GLN A 12 -2.68 -42.77 18.27
C GLN A 12 -2.54 -41.71 19.33
N GLY A 13 -3.63 -41.42 20.05
CA GLY A 13 -3.58 -40.99 21.43
C GLY A 13 -4.19 -39.66 21.76
N SER A 14 -5.52 -39.62 21.86
CA SER A 14 -6.28 -38.61 22.60
C SER A 14 -5.88 -38.55 24.07
N ARG A 15 -5.51 -37.37 24.61
CA ARG A 15 -5.67 -37.08 26.04
C ARG A 15 -6.39 -35.77 26.20
N ARG A 16 -7.57 -35.83 26.80
CA ARG A 16 -8.35 -34.71 27.33
C ARG A 16 -7.53 -34.01 28.39
N ALA A 17 -7.34 -32.70 28.23
CA ALA A 17 -6.92 -31.82 29.32
C ALA A 17 -8.16 -31.10 29.85
N SER A 18 -8.37 -31.19 31.14
CA SER A 18 -9.46 -30.66 31.94
C SER A 18 -9.47 -29.14 31.92
N GLN A 19 -10.65 -28.58 31.73
CA GLN A 19 -10.94 -27.16 31.91
C GLN A 19 -10.89 -26.82 33.42
N ALA A 20 -10.07 -25.83 33.77
CA ALA A 20 -10.19 -25.12 35.05
C ALA A 20 -11.13 -23.91 34.86
N PRO A 21 -11.98 -23.57 35.83
CA PRO A 21 -12.96 -22.53 35.71
C PRO A 21 -12.32 -21.13 35.82
N TYR A 22 -12.71 -20.25 34.88
CA TYR A 22 -12.42 -18.80 34.93
C TYR A 22 -13.25 -18.19 36.05
N GLU A 23 -12.61 -17.66 37.11
CA GLU A 23 -13.27 -16.85 38.11
C GLU A 23 -13.67 -15.49 37.55
N GLY A 24 -14.95 -15.14 37.74
CA GLY A 24 -15.61 -14.01 37.16
C GLY A 24 -15.12 -12.66 37.67
N ALA A 25 -14.98 -11.74 36.76
CA ALA A 25 -14.92 -10.32 37.03
C ALA A 25 -16.31 -9.85 37.50
N THR A 26 -16.40 -9.30 38.71
CA THR A 26 -17.61 -8.69 39.28
C THR A 26 -18.07 -7.50 38.43
N PRO A 27 -19.37 -7.40 38.08
CA PRO A 27 -19.89 -6.27 37.33
C PRO A 27 -19.87 -4.99 38.18
N ILE A 28 -19.27 -3.93 37.62
CA ILE A 28 -19.28 -2.59 38.23
C ILE A 28 -20.71 -2.09 38.29
N SER A 29 -21.18 -1.68 39.49
CA SER A 29 -22.56 -1.20 39.70
C SER A 29 -22.83 0.13 38.96
N ARG A 30 -24.06 0.33 38.47
CA ARG A 30 -24.49 1.58 37.82
C ARG A 30 -24.20 2.85 38.65
N ARG A 31 -24.05 2.76 39.98
CA ARG A 31 -23.68 3.89 40.85
C ARG A 31 -22.19 4.27 40.74
N GLU A 32 -21.31 3.33 40.45
CA GLU A 32 -19.88 3.58 40.31
C GLU A 32 -19.53 4.15 38.91
N ALA A 33 -20.27 3.76 37.88
CA ALA A 33 -20.19 4.36 36.56
C ALA A 33 -20.65 5.84 36.55
N MET A 34 -21.65 6.19 37.35
CA MET A 34 -22.12 7.58 37.46
C MET A 34 -21.16 8.47 38.29
N ARG A 35 -20.41 7.94 39.25
CA ARG A 35 -19.43 8.74 40.00
C ARG A 35 -18.20 9.11 39.18
N ARG A 36 -17.81 8.29 38.22
CA ARG A 36 -16.70 8.60 37.28
C ARG A 36 -17.09 9.53 36.13
N GLY A 37 -18.39 9.67 35.86
CA GLY A 37 -18.94 10.60 34.86
C GLY A 37 -19.11 12.05 35.36
N LEU A 38 -19.13 12.28 36.68
CA LEU A 38 -19.41 13.60 37.24
C LEU A 38 -18.19 14.52 37.44
N PHE A 39 -16.97 13.99 37.30
CA PHE A 39 -15.75 14.82 37.31
C PHE A 39 -15.32 15.34 35.93
N GLY A 40 -15.95 14.86 34.85
CA GLY A 40 -15.72 15.34 33.48
C GLY A 40 -16.59 16.52 33.07
N ALA A 41 -17.70 16.77 33.77
CA ALA A 41 -18.69 17.79 33.36
C ALA A 41 -18.42 19.19 33.95
N ALA A 42 -17.59 19.31 35.00
CA ALA A 42 -17.27 20.62 35.61
C ALA A 42 -16.10 21.36 34.91
N GLY A 43 -15.34 20.69 34.04
CA GLY A 43 -14.26 21.29 33.25
C GLY A 43 -14.70 21.90 31.92
N LEU A 44 -15.89 21.54 31.44
CA LEU A 44 -16.41 21.97 30.12
C LEU A 44 -17.23 23.27 30.15
N LEU A 45 -17.59 23.79 31.31
CA LEU A 45 -18.39 25.00 31.43
C LEU A 45 -17.59 26.31 31.64
N LEU A 46 -16.26 26.24 31.69
CA LEU A 46 -15.38 27.41 31.80
C LEU A 46 -14.53 27.69 30.54
N ALA A 47 -14.58 26.81 29.52
CA ALA A 47 -13.85 27.00 28.25
C ALA A 47 -14.63 27.82 27.21
N ASP A 48 -15.90 28.10 27.45
CA ASP A 48 -16.79 28.77 26.48
C ASP A 48 -16.72 30.31 26.51
N ARG A 49 -15.80 30.88 27.29
CA ARG A 49 -15.61 32.36 27.36
C ARG A 49 -14.24 32.88 26.93
N LEU A 50 -13.35 32.02 26.45
CA LEU A 50 -12.13 32.44 25.78
C LEU A 50 -12.14 31.79 24.39
N GLY A 51 -12.71 32.49 23.42
CA GLY A 51 -12.80 32.07 22.02
C GLY A 51 -11.42 31.94 21.37
N PHE A 52 -10.70 30.88 21.67
CA PHE A 52 -9.66 30.35 20.81
C PHE A 52 -10.28 29.31 19.87
N CYS A 53 -11.09 29.79 18.94
CA CYS A 53 -11.33 29.04 17.71
C CYS A 53 -9.99 28.98 16.99
N ALA A 54 -9.31 27.83 17.02
CA ALA A 54 -8.22 27.59 16.08
C ALA A 54 -8.80 27.80 14.68
N PRO A 55 -8.21 28.65 13.83
CA PRO A 55 -8.74 28.86 12.49
C PRO A 55 -8.74 27.52 11.77
N ALA A 56 -9.85 27.14 11.13
CA ALA A 56 -9.91 26.00 10.24
C ALA A 56 -8.74 26.12 9.25
N PRO A 57 -7.96 25.03 9.01
CA PRO A 57 -6.85 25.08 8.08
C PRO A 57 -7.36 25.59 6.73
N SER A 58 -6.88 26.77 6.32
CA SER A 58 -7.23 27.35 5.03
C SER A 58 -6.74 26.44 3.90
N GLN A 59 -7.54 26.27 2.84
CA GLN A 59 -7.02 25.70 1.59
C GLN A 59 -5.75 26.49 1.19
N PRO A 60 -4.75 25.83 0.54
CA PRO A 60 -3.57 26.53 0.06
C PRO A 60 -3.99 27.75 -0.74
N ALA A 61 -3.42 28.91 -0.43
CA ALA A 61 -3.62 30.09 -1.26
C ALA A 61 -3.11 29.76 -2.68
N ALA A 62 -3.72 30.32 -3.71
CA ALA A 62 -3.40 30.04 -5.12
C ALA A 62 -1.93 30.33 -5.55
N GLY A 63 -1.03 30.58 -4.61
CA GLY A 63 0.40 30.82 -4.79
C GLY A 63 1.34 29.79 -4.18
N ASP A 64 0.89 28.99 -3.22
CA ASP A 64 1.74 28.02 -2.52
C ASP A 64 1.64 26.64 -3.18
N LYS A 65 2.66 26.25 -3.94
CA LYS A 65 2.79 24.91 -4.51
C LYS A 65 3.63 24.03 -3.55
N PRO A 66 2.99 23.26 -2.64
CA PRO A 66 3.73 22.44 -1.71
C PRO A 66 4.43 21.28 -2.42
N ASN A 67 5.55 20.83 -1.87
CA ASN A 67 6.21 19.63 -2.32
C ASN A 67 5.37 18.40 -1.96
N ILE A 68 5.53 17.32 -2.71
CA ILE A 68 4.79 16.08 -2.50
C ILE A 68 5.75 14.90 -2.51
N VAL A 69 5.69 14.07 -1.48
CA VAL A 69 6.42 12.81 -1.38
C VAL A 69 5.40 11.70 -1.13
N ILE A 70 5.34 10.71 -2.01
CA ILE A 70 4.61 9.46 -1.80
C ILE A 70 5.62 8.36 -1.54
N ILE A 71 5.52 7.71 -0.38
CA ILE A 71 6.30 6.53 -0.01
C ILE A 71 5.36 5.32 -0.09
N LEU A 72 5.57 4.48 -1.10
CA LEU A 72 4.76 3.28 -1.34
C LEU A 72 5.59 2.03 -1.05
N SER A 73 5.47 1.48 0.16
CA SER A 73 6.11 0.21 0.51
C SER A 73 5.56 -0.96 -0.30
N ASP A 74 6.27 -2.07 -0.29
CA ASP A 74 5.96 -3.28 -1.05
C ASP A 74 5.58 -4.39 -0.08
N ASP A 75 4.36 -4.93 -0.19
CA ASP A 75 3.82 -6.03 0.63
C ASP A 75 3.75 -5.76 2.15
N LEU A 76 3.63 -4.52 2.57
CA LEU A 76 3.57 -4.19 4.00
C LEU A 76 2.15 -4.38 4.55
N GLY A 77 1.98 -5.38 5.39
CA GLY A 77 0.71 -5.60 6.08
C GLY A 77 0.38 -4.51 7.10
N TRP A 78 -0.91 -4.24 7.27
CA TRP A 78 -1.45 -3.19 8.16
C TRP A 78 -0.92 -3.27 9.60
N GLY A 79 -0.82 -4.48 10.16
CA GLY A 79 -0.34 -4.72 11.53
C GLY A 79 1.18 -4.80 11.69
N SER A 80 1.95 -4.48 10.65
CA SER A 80 3.43 -4.53 10.69
C SER A 80 4.07 -3.24 11.23
N VAL A 81 3.28 -2.22 11.53
CA VAL A 81 3.74 -0.88 11.91
C VAL A 81 3.30 -0.55 13.33
N GLY A 82 4.18 0.07 14.13
CA GLY A 82 3.91 0.37 15.54
C GLY A 82 2.63 1.18 15.77
N CYS A 83 2.43 2.26 15.02
CA CYS A 83 1.21 3.08 15.12
C CYS A 83 -0.08 2.38 14.65
N TYR A 84 0.01 1.19 14.09
CA TYR A 84 -1.11 0.30 13.77
C TYR A 84 -1.16 -0.96 14.65
N GLY A 85 -0.39 -1.01 15.71
CA GLY A 85 -0.48 -2.04 16.75
C GLY A 85 0.50 -3.21 16.63
N ALA A 86 1.57 -3.08 15.84
CA ALA A 86 2.68 -4.03 15.90
C ALA A 86 3.29 -4.08 17.30
N ASP A 87 3.59 -5.29 17.80
CA ASP A 87 4.23 -5.44 19.11
C ASP A 87 5.64 -4.83 19.07
N PRO A 88 5.92 -3.78 19.88
CA PRO A 88 7.23 -3.11 19.91
C PRO A 88 8.36 -4.01 20.43
N LYS A 89 8.04 -5.15 21.04
CA LYS A 89 9.01 -6.19 21.41
C LYS A 89 9.50 -6.97 20.19
N LEU A 90 8.72 -7.03 19.12
CA LEU A 90 9.03 -7.76 17.89
C LEU A 90 9.57 -6.83 16.81
N VAL A 91 8.84 -5.75 16.49
CA VAL A 91 9.24 -4.78 15.50
C VAL A 91 9.09 -3.35 16.01
N ARG A 92 9.98 -2.47 15.57
CA ARG A 92 9.99 -1.05 15.93
C ARG A 92 10.08 -0.20 14.67
N THR A 93 9.11 0.72 14.52
CA THR A 93 9.01 1.60 13.35
C THR A 93 8.99 3.08 13.76
N PRO A 94 10.04 3.56 14.49
CA PRO A 94 10.03 4.89 15.10
C PRO A 94 9.87 6.04 14.10
N ASN A 95 10.35 5.88 12.85
CA ASN A 95 10.26 6.90 11.82
C ASN A 95 8.87 6.95 11.17
N ILE A 96 8.27 5.79 10.91
CA ILE A 96 6.88 5.70 10.42
C ILE A 96 5.92 6.15 11.54
N ASP A 97 6.19 5.78 12.78
CA ASP A 97 5.42 6.23 13.95
C ASP A 97 5.56 7.75 14.17
N ARG A 98 6.73 8.34 13.84
CA ARG A 98 6.92 9.78 13.82
C ARG A 98 6.00 10.44 12.78
N LEU A 99 5.90 9.89 11.56
CA LEU A 99 4.96 10.39 10.55
C LEU A 99 3.52 10.40 11.06
N ALA A 100 3.09 9.35 11.77
CA ALA A 100 1.75 9.26 12.35
C ALA A 100 1.52 10.30 13.46
N ARG A 101 2.50 10.50 14.35
CA ARG A 101 2.43 11.53 15.42
C ARG A 101 2.44 12.96 14.86
N GLU A 102 3.18 13.21 13.78
CA GLU A 102 3.23 14.52 13.11
C GLU A 102 2.12 14.71 12.07
N GLY A 103 1.28 13.70 11.83
CA GLY A 103 0.26 13.68 10.81
C GLY A 103 -1.01 12.98 11.23
N ARG A 104 -1.73 12.45 10.24
CA ARG A 104 -3.00 11.76 10.40
C ARG A 104 -2.93 10.36 9.80
N ARG A 105 -3.27 9.33 10.60
CA ARG A 105 -3.36 7.95 10.14
C ARG A 105 -4.80 7.59 9.76
N PHE A 106 -4.96 6.73 8.77
CA PHE A 106 -6.26 6.23 8.32
C PHE A 106 -6.40 4.77 8.70
N THR A 107 -7.53 4.42 9.32
CA THR A 107 -7.81 3.05 9.77
C THR A 107 -8.58 2.24 8.75
N ASP A 108 -9.21 2.89 7.75
CA ASP A 108 -9.92 2.24 6.64
C ASP A 108 -9.38 2.67 5.27
N ALA A 109 -8.06 2.58 5.09
CA ALA A 109 -7.42 2.80 3.81
C ALA A 109 -7.16 1.48 3.10
N ASN A 110 -7.47 1.44 1.80
CA ASN A 110 -7.49 0.23 1.01
C ASN A 110 -6.78 0.40 -0.32
N THR A 111 -6.16 -0.66 -0.82
CA THR A 111 -5.65 -0.71 -2.18
C THR A 111 -6.76 -1.07 -3.17
N ALA A 112 -6.55 -0.80 -4.46
CA ALA A 112 -7.50 -1.17 -5.52
C ALA A 112 -7.44 -2.68 -5.84
N SER A 113 -6.33 -3.33 -5.50
CA SER A 113 -6.06 -4.73 -5.76
C SER A 113 -5.22 -5.32 -4.64
N SER A 114 -5.29 -6.63 -4.47
CA SER A 114 -4.44 -7.36 -3.52
C SER A 114 -3.05 -7.71 -4.09
N VAL A 115 -2.63 -7.07 -5.19
CA VAL A 115 -1.31 -7.27 -5.82
C VAL A 115 -0.76 -5.98 -6.43
N CYS A 116 0.57 -5.96 -6.62
CA CYS A 116 1.40 -4.79 -6.89
C CYS A 116 1.01 -3.96 -8.13
N SER A 117 1.18 -4.52 -9.37
CA SER A 117 1.03 -3.74 -10.61
C SER A 117 -0.33 -3.06 -10.74
N PRO A 118 -1.48 -3.72 -10.45
CA PRO A 118 -2.78 -3.10 -10.50
C PRO A 118 -2.94 -1.91 -9.56
N THR A 119 -2.41 -2.02 -8.33
CA THR A 119 -2.48 -0.92 -7.36
C THR A 119 -1.59 0.25 -7.76
N ARG A 120 -0.35 -0.02 -8.21
CA ARG A 120 0.59 1.02 -8.67
C ARG A 120 0.03 1.79 -9.87
N TYR A 121 -0.61 1.08 -10.81
CA TYR A 121 -1.36 1.71 -11.91
C TYR A 121 -2.49 2.60 -11.38
N ALA A 122 -3.34 2.07 -10.51
CA ALA A 122 -4.50 2.78 -9.99
C ALA A 122 -4.12 4.03 -9.17
N LEU A 123 -3.05 3.95 -8.35
CA LEU A 123 -2.53 5.08 -7.60
C LEU A 123 -2.10 6.22 -8.53
N LEU A 124 -1.33 5.91 -9.57
CA LEU A 124 -0.77 6.94 -10.45
C LEU A 124 -1.81 7.54 -11.41
N THR A 125 -2.84 6.79 -11.82
CA THR A 125 -3.79 7.19 -12.87
C THR A 125 -5.20 7.55 -12.37
N GLY A 126 -5.54 7.18 -11.13
CA GLY A 126 -6.91 7.29 -10.62
C GLY A 126 -7.92 6.34 -11.29
N ARG A 127 -7.43 5.31 -12.00
CA ARG A 127 -8.23 4.32 -12.72
C ARG A 127 -7.90 2.91 -12.24
N CYS A 128 -8.91 2.11 -11.94
CA CYS A 128 -8.72 0.72 -11.57
C CYS A 128 -8.13 -0.10 -12.72
N CYS A 129 -7.09 -0.88 -12.44
CA CYS A 129 -6.35 -1.65 -13.45
C CYS A 129 -7.20 -2.71 -14.15
N TRP A 130 -8.23 -3.27 -13.49
CA TRP A 130 -9.15 -4.24 -14.09
C TRP A 130 -9.95 -3.69 -15.29
N ARG A 131 -9.93 -2.37 -15.53
CA ARG A 131 -10.48 -1.71 -16.73
C ARG A 131 -9.53 -1.73 -17.90
N THR A 132 -8.32 -2.27 -17.74
CA THR A 132 -7.27 -2.37 -18.76
C THR A 132 -7.11 -3.80 -19.26
N SER A 133 -6.19 -4.02 -20.20
CA SER A 133 -5.85 -5.35 -20.72
C SER A 133 -5.21 -6.26 -19.68
N LEU A 134 -4.50 -5.71 -18.68
CA LEU A 134 -3.90 -6.48 -17.58
C LEU A 134 -4.96 -7.08 -16.64
N LYS A 135 -6.07 -6.39 -16.48
CA LYS A 135 -7.16 -6.76 -15.58
C LYS A 135 -6.68 -6.88 -14.14
N TYR A 136 -6.33 -8.07 -13.65
CA TYR A 136 -6.07 -8.37 -12.26
C TYR A 136 -4.73 -9.06 -11.99
N GLU A 137 -3.94 -9.38 -13.01
CA GLU A 137 -2.62 -10.01 -12.84
C GLU A 137 -1.52 -8.97 -12.61
N VAL A 138 -0.31 -9.43 -12.27
CA VAL A 138 0.89 -8.59 -12.21
C VAL A 138 1.65 -8.65 -13.52
N LEU A 139 2.33 -7.57 -13.87
CA LEU A 139 3.14 -7.49 -15.07
C LEU A 139 4.39 -8.35 -14.96
N ASN A 140 4.70 -9.06 -16.05
CA ASN A 140 6.01 -9.69 -16.19
C ASN A 140 7.11 -8.64 -16.35
N VAL A 141 8.34 -9.01 -15.99
CA VAL A 141 9.51 -8.14 -16.10
C VAL A 141 9.75 -7.60 -17.51
N ASN A 142 9.38 -8.37 -18.54
CA ASN A 142 9.51 -7.98 -19.95
C ASN A 142 8.22 -7.36 -20.53
N ALA A 143 7.25 -7.01 -19.70
CA ALA A 143 6.00 -6.43 -20.21
C ALA A 143 6.22 -5.02 -20.78
N PRO A 144 5.47 -4.63 -21.81
CA PRO A 144 5.46 -3.24 -22.28
C PRO A 144 4.94 -2.29 -21.20
N LEU A 145 5.19 -1.00 -21.41
CA LEU A 145 4.64 0.05 -20.53
C LEU A 145 3.11 -0.05 -20.52
N HIS A 146 2.55 -0.26 -19.33
CA HIS A 146 1.13 -0.48 -19.15
C HIS A 146 0.31 0.81 -19.03
N ILE A 147 0.93 1.90 -18.63
CA ILE A 147 0.30 3.23 -18.65
C ILE A 147 0.44 3.78 -20.07
N GLU A 148 -0.68 4.03 -20.73
CA GLU A 148 -0.67 4.69 -22.05
C GLU A 148 0.02 6.06 -21.91
N PRO A 149 1.02 6.42 -22.74
CA PRO A 149 1.75 7.70 -22.61
C PRO A 149 0.87 8.96 -22.64
N THR A 150 -0.31 8.86 -23.24
CA THR A 150 -1.30 9.96 -23.29
C THR A 150 -2.21 10.03 -22.07
N ARG A 151 -2.19 9.01 -21.21
CA ARG A 151 -3.02 8.98 -20.01
C ARG A 151 -2.49 9.92 -18.93
N PRO A 152 -3.32 10.80 -18.39
CA PRO A 152 -2.94 11.61 -17.25
C PRO A 152 -2.51 10.76 -16.06
N THR A 153 -1.38 11.13 -15.45
CA THR A 153 -0.88 10.58 -14.20
C THR A 153 -0.68 11.68 -13.18
N ILE A 154 -0.54 11.35 -11.90
CA ILE A 154 -0.14 12.32 -10.88
C ILE A 154 1.15 13.05 -11.32
N ALA A 155 2.12 12.32 -11.85
CA ALA A 155 3.41 12.89 -12.28
C ALA A 155 3.23 13.85 -13.46
N SER A 156 2.49 13.47 -14.52
CA SER A 156 2.28 14.34 -15.69
C SER A 156 1.47 15.59 -15.33
N MET A 157 0.46 15.48 -14.47
CA MET A 157 -0.32 16.61 -13.96
C MET A 157 0.57 17.59 -13.18
N LEU A 158 1.38 17.09 -12.26
CA LEU A 158 2.28 17.93 -11.45
C LEU A 158 3.39 18.56 -12.31
N LYS A 159 3.94 17.81 -13.26
CA LYS A 159 4.93 18.34 -14.23
C LYS A 159 4.39 19.53 -15.03
N GLN A 160 3.13 19.46 -15.50
CA GLN A 160 2.47 20.58 -16.18
C GLN A 160 2.33 21.82 -15.30
N LEU A 161 2.30 21.66 -13.98
CA LEU A 161 2.31 22.75 -13.00
C LEU A 161 3.72 23.23 -12.65
N GLY A 162 4.78 22.70 -13.28
CA GLY A 162 6.17 23.10 -13.07
C GLY A 162 6.86 22.37 -11.91
N TYR A 163 6.31 21.26 -11.43
CA TYR A 163 7.01 20.39 -10.47
C TYR A 163 8.17 19.64 -11.13
N ARG A 164 9.31 19.55 -10.45
CA ARG A 164 10.31 18.52 -10.75
C ARG A 164 9.79 17.19 -10.25
N THR A 165 9.85 16.16 -11.07
CA THR A 165 9.22 14.88 -10.78
C THR A 165 10.23 13.73 -10.81
N ALA A 166 10.18 12.84 -9.81
CA ALA A 166 11.08 11.69 -9.76
C ALA A 166 10.36 10.41 -9.30
N VAL A 167 10.78 9.29 -9.84
CA VAL A 167 10.50 7.94 -9.31
C VAL A 167 11.80 7.28 -8.89
N VAL A 168 11.83 6.78 -7.65
CA VAL A 168 12.94 6.00 -7.09
C VAL A 168 12.39 4.72 -6.48
N GLY A 169 12.90 3.56 -6.90
CA GLY A 169 12.50 2.27 -6.37
C GLY A 169 11.78 1.36 -7.36
N LYS A 170 10.89 0.50 -6.88
CA LYS A 170 10.13 -0.46 -7.71
C LYS A 170 9.18 0.26 -8.66
N TRP A 171 9.35 0.03 -9.97
CA TRP A 171 8.45 0.56 -11.00
C TRP A 171 7.27 -0.37 -11.24
N HIS A 172 7.52 -1.56 -11.73
CA HIS A 172 6.57 -2.65 -11.98
C HIS A 172 5.37 -2.30 -12.88
N LEU A 173 5.56 -1.36 -13.80
CA LEU A 173 4.55 -0.93 -14.79
C LEU A 173 5.03 -1.06 -16.24
N GLY A 174 6.15 -1.77 -16.46
CA GLY A 174 6.68 -2.06 -17.78
C GLY A 174 7.46 -0.92 -18.43
N TYR A 175 8.06 -1.22 -19.58
CA TYR A 175 8.84 -0.29 -20.41
C TYR A 175 8.64 -0.61 -21.88
N GLN A 176 8.87 0.37 -22.75
CA GLN A 176 8.73 0.25 -24.22
C GLN A 176 7.29 -0.05 -24.67
N SER A 177 7.05 -0.05 -25.96
CA SER A 177 5.71 -0.26 -26.53
C SER A 177 5.39 -1.74 -26.77
N GLU A 178 6.43 -2.57 -26.80
CA GLU A 178 6.36 -4.02 -27.00
C GLU A 178 7.10 -4.73 -25.87
N LYS A 179 7.44 -5.99 -26.06
CA LYS A 179 8.24 -6.75 -25.11
C LYS A 179 9.56 -6.02 -24.80
N THR A 180 9.77 -5.70 -23.53
CA THR A 180 10.93 -4.91 -23.09
C THR A 180 12.25 -5.58 -23.45
N ASP A 181 13.11 -4.85 -24.19
CA ASP A 181 14.52 -5.16 -24.43
C ASP A 181 15.41 -4.24 -23.57
N TYR A 182 15.96 -4.78 -22.52
CA TYR A 182 16.82 -4.05 -21.58
C TYR A 182 18.19 -3.65 -22.14
N THR A 183 18.55 -4.09 -23.35
CA THR A 183 19.77 -3.66 -24.03
C THR A 183 19.59 -2.34 -24.78
N GLN A 184 18.36 -1.86 -24.93
CA GLN A 184 17.96 -0.66 -25.65
C GLN A 184 17.48 0.45 -24.69
N PRO A 185 17.26 1.67 -25.17
CA PRO A 185 16.57 2.72 -24.42
C PRO A 185 15.18 2.23 -23.97
N LEU A 186 14.87 2.44 -22.69
CA LEU A 186 13.63 1.98 -22.06
C LEU A 186 12.52 3.03 -22.21
N ARG A 187 12.22 3.37 -23.48
CA ARG A 187 11.18 4.31 -23.88
C ARG A 187 10.16 3.66 -24.80
N PRO A 188 8.85 3.96 -24.62
CA PRO A 188 8.30 4.74 -23.51
C PRO A 188 8.51 4.06 -22.14
N GLY A 189 8.58 4.91 -21.09
CA GLY A 189 8.83 4.50 -19.71
C GLY A 189 8.32 5.57 -18.74
N PRO A 190 8.82 5.63 -17.51
CA PRO A 190 8.42 6.62 -16.52
C PRO A 190 8.51 8.07 -17.01
N GLN A 191 9.50 8.43 -17.82
CA GLN A 191 9.64 9.78 -18.38
C GLN A 191 8.49 10.17 -19.31
N ASP A 192 7.92 9.20 -20.03
CA ASP A 192 6.82 9.43 -20.97
C ASP A 192 5.46 9.58 -20.27
N VAL A 193 5.39 9.18 -18.99
CA VAL A 193 4.20 9.33 -18.15
C VAL A 193 4.36 10.40 -17.07
N GLY A 194 5.37 11.27 -17.21
CA GLY A 194 5.49 12.52 -16.45
C GLY A 194 6.65 12.62 -15.47
N PHE A 195 7.52 11.64 -15.32
CA PHE A 195 8.69 11.74 -14.45
C PHE A 195 9.89 12.35 -15.20
N ASP A 196 10.61 13.28 -14.57
CA ASP A 196 11.85 13.86 -15.10
C ASP A 196 13.05 12.96 -14.84
N TYR A 197 13.05 12.25 -13.72
CA TYR A 197 14.12 11.38 -13.26
C TYR A 197 13.58 10.02 -12.83
N GLN A 198 14.31 8.97 -13.14
CA GLN A 198 14.12 7.66 -12.54
C GLN A 198 15.43 7.03 -12.09
N PHE A 199 15.35 6.32 -10.94
CA PHE A 199 16.28 5.29 -10.53
C PHE A 199 15.48 4.10 -10.02
N ALA A 200 15.42 3.00 -10.79
CA ALA A 200 14.39 2.00 -10.57
C ALA A 200 14.93 0.57 -10.52
N VAL A 201 14.22 -0.25 -9.72
CA VAL A 201 14.13 -1.70 -9.88
C VAL A 201 12.99 -1.94 -10.89
N PRO A 202 13.24 -2.61 -12.02
CA PRO A 202 12.25 -2.73 -13.10
C PRO A 202 10.93 -3.37 -12.69
N SER A 203 10.99 -4.45 -11.90
CA SER A 203 9.84 -5.21 -11.42
C SER A 203 9.97 -5.44 -9.92
N ASN A 204 10.12 -6.69 -9.47
CA ASN A 204 10.32 -7.01 -8.06
C ASN A 204 11.81 -6.98 -7.67
N HIS A 205 12.09 -6.88 -6.38
CA HIS A 205 13.44 -6.91 -5.83
C HIS A 205 14.28 -8.07 -6.39
N GLY A 206 13.76 -9.29 -6.38
CA GLY A 206 14.43 -10.47 -6.93
C GLY A 206 14.10 -10.76 -8.41
N ASP A 207 13.82 -9.75 -9.24
CA ASP A 207 13.44 -9.95 -10.63
C ASP A 207 14.58 -10.54 -11.49
N ALA A 208 14.23 -11.01 -12.70
CA ALA A 208 15.15 -11.68 -13.58
C ALA A 208 16.16 -10.73 -14.28
N THR A 209 16.07 -9.42 -14.09
CA THR A 209 17.03 -8.49 -14.69
C THR A 209 18.33 -8.41 -13.90
N GLY A 210 18.25 -8.43 -12.58
CA GLY A 210 19.36 -8.26 -11.66
C GLY A 210 20.02 -6.87 -11.68
N VAL A 211 19.43 -5.88 -12.35
CA VAL A 211 20.04 -4.57 -12.58
C VAL A 211 19.16 -3.42 -12.08
N PHE A 212 19.78 -2.25 -11.88
CA PHE A 212 19.04 -0.98 -11.76
C PHE A 212 18.85 -0.31 -13.11
N ILE A 213 17.83 0.51 -13.20
CA ILE A 213 17.61 1.46 -14.30
C ILE A 213 17.93 2.86 -13.79
N GLU A 214 18.68 3.66 -14.56
CA GLU A 214 18.90 5.07 -14.29
C GLU A 214 18.70 5.88 -15.58
N GLY A 215 17.89 6.93 -15.50
CA GLY A 215 17.46 7.63 -16.71
C GLY A 215 16.70 6.68 -17.65
N GLU A 216 17.11 6.55 -18.89
CA GLU A 216 16.42 5.77 -19.91
C GLU A 216 17.09 4.40 -20.18
N ARG A 217 18.05 3.96 -19.34
CA ARG A 217 18.84 2.79 -19.61
C ARG A 217 19.14 1.96 -18.36
N VAL A 218 19.55 0.73 -18.58
CA VAL A 218 20.17 -0.08 -17.53
C VAL A 218 21.44 0.64 -17.05
N ALA A 219 21.54 0.82 -15.74
CA ALA A 219 22.68 1.49 -15.10
C ALA A 219 23.98 0.71 -15.37
N GLY A 220 24.95 1.39 -15.98
CA GLY A 220 26.27 0.79 -16.31
C GLY A 220 26.22 -0.33 -17.35
N LEU A 221 25.24 -0.35 -18.25
CA LEU A 221 25.17 -1.29 -19.38
C LEU A 221 26.41 -1.09 -20.28
N ARG A 222 27.18 -2.16 -20.51
CA ARG A 222 28.42 -2.14 -21.29
C ARG A 222 28.22 -2.60 -22.73
N SER A 223 27.34 -3.59 -22.94
CA SER A 223 27.08 -4.12 -24.28
C SER A 223 25.66 -4.71 -24.36
N ALA A 224 25.20 -4.99 -25.59
CA ALA A 224 23.94 -5.69 -25.82
C ALA A 224 24.06 -7.22 -25.69
N THR A 225 25.22 -7.74 -25.30
CA THR A 225 25.47 -9.20 -25.15
C THR A 225 24.72 -9.71 -23.92
N LEU A 226 23.95 -10.78 -24.09
CA LEU A 226 23.25 -11.47 -23.01
C LEU A 226 23.94 -12.77 -22.67
N ASN A 227 24.09 -13.05 -21.37
CA ASN A 227 24.58 -14.34 -20.86
C ASN A 227 23.67 -14.86 -19.74
N PRO A 228 22.52 -15.47 -20.06
CA PRO A 228 21.54 -15.89 -19.05
C PRO A 228 22.07 -16.91 -18.04
N ALA A 229 23.07 -17.71 -18.40
CA ALA A 229 23.64 -18.71 -17.49
C ALA A 229 24.59 -18.10 -16.44
N LYS A 230 25.06 -16.87 -16.65
CA LYS A 230 26.06 -16.22 -15.81
C LYS A 230 25.55 -15.87 -14.42
N TYR A 231 24.29 -15.47 -14.33
CA TYR A 231 23.70 -14.98 -13.10
C TYR A 231 22.44 -15.76 -12.74
N LYS A 232 22.22 -15.97 -11.45
CA LYS A 232 21.02 -16.61 -10.89
C LYS A 232 20.31 -15.60 -9.99
N ASN A 233 18.98 -15.63 -10.01
CA ASN A 233 18.20 -14.94 -9.00
C ASN A 233 18.13 -15.75 -7.69
N TRP A 234 17.54 -15.18 -6.66
CA TRP A 234 17.38 -15.80 -5.34
C TRP A 234 16.66 -17.17 -5.35
N ARG A 235 15.89 -17.48 -6.40
CA ARG A 235 15.25 -18.80 -6.61
C ARG A 235 16.12 -19.76 -7.43
N GLY A 236 17.39 -19.43 -7.69
CA GLY A 236 18.31 -20.24 -8.48
C GLY A 236 17.99 -20.28 -9.98
N ARG A 237 17.05 -19.45 -10.47
CA ARG A 237 16.67 -19.36 -11.89
C ARG A 237 17.62 -18.43 -12.64
N ASN A 238 17.88 -18.73 -13.92
CA ASN A 238 18.67 -17.86 -14.76
C ASN A 238 18.03 -16.46 -14.84
N GLN A 239 18.88 -15.45 -14.71
CA GLN A 239 18.52 -14.08 -15.04
C GLN A 239 18.61 -13.83 -16.55
N ILE A 240 18.23 -12.64 -17.01
CA ILE A 240 18.38 -12.23 -18.43
C ILE A 240 19.86 -12.23 -18.83
N GLY A 241 20.74 -11.98 -17.88
CA GLY A 241 22.20 -12.03 -18.10
C GLY A 241 22.74 -10.79 -18.80
N LEU A 242 22.23 -9.62 -18.45
CA LEU A 242 22.66 -8.31 -18.97
C LEU A 242 24.13 -8.04 -18.62
N ASP A 243 24.88 -7.50 -19.57
CA ASP A 243 26.26 -7.07 -19.35
C ASP A 243 26.31 -5.71 -18.64
N ALA A 244 25.96 -5.74 -17.37
CA ALA A 244 25.86 -4.60 -16.48
C ALA A 244 26.25 -5.00 -15.04
N PRO A 245 26.54 -4.03 -14.15
CA PRO A 245 26.65 -4.29 -12.72
C PRO A 245 25.37 -4.93 -12.20
N GLN A 246 25.50 -6.05 -11.50
CA GLN A 246 24.37 -6.74 -10.89
C GLN A 246 24.08 -6.17 -9.50
N ARG A 247 22.81 -6.14 -9.13
CA ARG A 247 22.40 -5.80 -7.77
C ARG A 247 22.92 -6.83 -6.79
N VAL A 248 23.41 -6.38 -5.65
CA VAL A 248 23.61 -7.19 -4.46
C VAL A 248 22.37 -7.03 -3.61
N ASP A 249 21.71 -8.13 -3.28
CA ASP A 249 20.37 -8.11 -2.71
C ASP A 249 20.29 -7.29 -1.40
N GLU A 250 21.29 -7.42 -0.50
CA GLU A 250 21.37 -6.67 0.76
C GLU A 250 21.66 -5.17 0.58
N ASP A 251 22.17 -4.76 -0.59
CA ASP A 251 22.50 -3.37 -0.90
C ASP A 251 21.37 -2.65 -1.66
N VAL A 252 20.31 -3.36 -2.07
CA VAL A 252 19.24 -2.76 -2.86
C VAL A 252 18.52 -1.65 -2.07
N MET A 253 18.07 -1.93 -0.85
CA MET A 253 17.41 -0.92 -0.02
C MET A 253 18.32 0.25 0.36
N PRO A 254 19.57 0.03 0.83
CA PRO A 254 20.52 1.12 1.03
C PRO A 254 20.72 2.00 -0.22
N THR A 255 20.87 1.39 -1.41
CA THR A 255 21.03 2.11 -2.68
C THR A 255 19.80 2.95 -3.03
N LEU A 256 18.60 2.39 -2.97
CA LEU A 256 17.36 3.11 -3.25
C LEU A 256 17.16 4.27 -2.26
N THR A 257 17.44 4.03 -0.98
CA THR A 257 17.34 5.02 0.09
C THR A 257 18.27 6.21 -0.17
N GLU A 258 19.54 5.93 -0.49
CA GLU A 258 20.51 6.99 -0.78
C GLU A 258 20.14 7.76 -2.05
N LYS A 259 19.70 7.11 -3.12
CA LYS A 259 19.24 7.78 -4.35
C LYS A 259 18.04 8.70 -4.08
N ALA A 260 17.07 8.27 -3.27
CA ALA A 260 15.93 9.10 -2.89
C ALA A 260 16.36 10.30 -2.04
N ALA A 261 17.16 10.08 -1.01
CA ALA A 261 17.67 11.14 -0.14
C ALA A 261 18.59 12.13 -0.88
N ALA A 262 19.49 11.64 -1.74
CA ALA A 262 20.36 12.46 -2.56
C ALA A 262 19.57 13.32 -3.55
N TRP A 263 18.51 12.76 -4.16
CA TRP A 263 17.63 13.54 -5.03
C TRP A 263 16.90 14.66 -4.26
N LEU A 264 16.41 14.37 -3.05
CA LEU A 264 15.77 15.38 -2.17
C LEU A 264 16.74 16.48 -1.77
N ARG A 265 18.00 16.15 -1.45
CA ARG A 265 19.04 17.15 -1.11
C ARG A 265 19.36 18.10 -2.25
N GLN A 266 19.06 17.74 -3.50
CA GLN A 266 19.22 18.60 -4.69
C GLN A 266 18.04 19.58 -4.88
N GLN A 267 16.97 19.44 -4.11
CA GLN A 267 15.82 20.32 -4.25
C GLN A 267 16.07 21.65 -3.55
N GLU A 268 15.41 22.70 -4.04
CA GLU A 268 15.58 24.06 -3.59
C GLU A 268 14.23 24.58 -3.03
N PRO A 269 14.25 25.38 -1.96
CA PRO A 269 13.06 26.06 -1.48
C PRO A 269 12.41 26.90 -2.59
N GLY A 270 11.07 26.88 -2.66
CA GLY A 270 10.31 27.63 -3.66
C GLY A 270 10.24 27.00 -5.05
N LYS A 271 10.92 25.88 -5.28
CA LYS A 271 10.80 25.06 -6.49
C LYS A 271 10.06 23.76 -6.16
N PRO A 272 8.78 23.63 -6.52
CA PRO A 272 7.98 22.48 -6.11
C PRO A 272 8.49 21.20 -6.74
N PHE A 273 8.39 20.10 -6.00
CA PHE A 273 8.78 18.77 -6.49
C PHE A 273 7.79 17.68 -6.08
N PHE A 274 7.82 16.61 -6.85
CA PHE A 274 7.11 15.36 -6.57
C PHE A 274 8.09 14.19 -6.59
N LEU A 275 8.19 13.48 -5.48
CA LEU A 275 8.93 12.21 -5.38
C LEU A 275 7.95 11.05 -5.17
N TYR A 276 7.92 10.11 -6.09
CA TYR A 276 7.33 8.80 -5.89
C TYR A 276 8.45 7.84 -5.47
N TYR A 277 8.56 7.62 -4.16
CA TYR A 277 9.52 6.69 -3.58
C TYR A 277 8.84 5.34 -3.33
N ALA A 278 9.30 4.30 -4.01
CA ALA A 278 8.75 2.95 -3.96
C ALA A 278 9.81 1.94 -3.47
N PRO A 279 10.14 1.94 -2.15
CA PRO A 279 11.06 0.95 -1.59
C PRO A 279 10.58 -0.47 -1.87
N VAL A 280 11.52 -1.42 -2.00
CA VAL A 280 11.20 -2.83 -2.30
C VAL A 280 10.90 -3.66 -1.05
N SER A 281 11.12 -3.12 0.12
CA SER A 281 10.83 -3.74 1.41
C SER A 281 9.31 -3.56 1.70
N VAL A 282 8.59 -4.62 2.12
CA VAL A 282 9.09 -5.88 2.68
C VAL A 282 8.87 -7.10 1.74
N HIS A 283 8.79 -6.90 0.43
CA HIS A 283 8.64 -7.97 -0.56
C HIS A 283 9.83 -8.94 -0.56
N ASN A 284 9.58 -10.20 -0.91
CA ASN A 284 10.63 -11.21 -1.12
C ASN A 284 11.58 -10.86 -2.31
N PRO A 285 12.87 -11.23 -2.26
CA PRO A 285 13.58 -11.91 -1.17
C PRO A 285 13.76 -11.02 0.07
N ILE A 286 13.79 -11.64 1.25
CA ILE A 286 14.02 -10.94 2.52
C ILE A 286 15.53 -10.79 2.73
N THR A 287 16.06 -9.60 2.45
CA THR A 287 17.50 -9.33 2.40
C THR A 287 17.87 -8.06 3.16
N PRO A 288 17.67 -8.05 4.48
CA PRO A 288 18.02 -6.89 5.30
C PRO A 288 19.52 -6.61 5.20
N SER A 289 19.89 -5.33 5.13
CA SER A 289 21.28 -4.90 5.08
C SER A 289 22.01 -5.23 6.39
N ALA A 290 23.32 -5.21 6.34
CA ALA A 290 24.17 -5.41 7.52
C ALA A 290 23.82 -4.46 8.69
N LYS A 291 23.19 -3.32 8.41
CA LYS A 291 22.78 -2.34 9.43
C LYS A 291 21.53 -2.73 10.21
N THR A 292 20.69 -3.59 9.66
CA THR A 292 19.42 -4.00 10.26
C THR A 292 19.35 -5.48 10.57
N LYS A 293 20.19 -6.29 9.97
CA LYS A 293 20.26 -7.74 10.19
C LYS A 293 20.47 -8.06 11.67
N GLY A 294 19.57 -8.88 12.25
CA GLY A 294 19.58 -9.27 13.64
C GLY A 294 19.04 -8.21 14.61
N SER A 295 18.37 -7.17 14.13
CA SER A 295 17.82 -6.08 14.95
C SER A 295 16.43 -6.38 15.52
N SER A 296 15.73 -7.40 14.99
CA SER A 296 14.37 -7.78 15.34
C SER A 296 14.28 -9.18 15.92
N PRO A 297 13.60 -9.38 17.07
CA PRO A 297 13.25 -10.70 17.57
C PRO A 297 12.30 -11.50 16.66
N ALA A 298 11.61 -10.84 15.71
CA ALA A 298 10.80 -11.48 14.70
C ALA A 298 11.63 -12.04 13.51
N GLY A 299 12.97 -12.09 13.65
CA GLY A 299 13.87 -12.63 12.63
C GLY A 299 14.03 -11.72 11.41
N ALA A 300 14.46 -12.30 10.29
CA ALA A 300 14.82 -11.57 9.08
C ALA A 300 13.67 -10.73 8.50
N TYR A 301 12.41 -11.19 8.62
CA TYR A 301 11.26 -10.40 8.19
C TYR A 301 11.07 -9.13 9.04
N GLY A 302 11.26 -9.23 10.36
CA GLY A 302 11.25 -8.08 11.26
C GLY A 302 12.41 -7.12 10.99
N ASP A 303 13.60 -7.64 10.69
CA ASP A 303 14.76 -6.84 10.24
C ASP A 303 14.45 -6.07 8.95
N TRP A 304 13.69 -6.70 8.04
CA TRP A 304 13.29 -6.11 6.76
C TRP A 304 12.26 -4.98 6.94
N ILE A 305 11.38 -5.07 7.95
CA ILE A 305 10.51 -3.96 8.39
C ILE A 305 11.36 -2.83 8.99
N HIS A 306 12.38 -3.14 9.79
CA HIS A 306 13.31 -2.14 10.33
C HIS A 306 14.09 -1.42 9.21
N GLU A 307 14.47 -2.13 8.15
CA GLU A 307 15.11 -1.53 6.96
C GLU A 307 14.19 -0.53 6.26
N LEU A 308 12.90 -0.86 6.11
CA LEU A 308 11.89 0.06 5.59
C LEU A 308 11.80 1.31 6.46
N ASP A 309 11.67 1.15 7.77
CA ASP A 309 11.57 2.27 8.70
C ASP A 309 12.79 3.20 8.65
N ARG A 310 14.01 2.63 8.59
CA ARG A 310 15.25 3.41 8.40
C ARG A 310 15.24 4.19 7.09
N SER A 311 14.74 3.58 6.04
CA SER A 311 14.62 4.22 4.73
C SER A 311 13.66 5.41 4.77
N VAL A 312 12.50 5.26 5.42
CA VAL A 312 11.57 6.38 5.69
C VAL A 312 12.27 7.47 6.49
N GLY A 313 13.03 7.09 7.55
CA GLY A 313 13.82 8.03 8.34
C GLY A 313 14.81 8.84 7.52
N ALA A 314 15.49 8.21 6.56
CA ALA A 314 16.44 8.91 5.68
C ALA A 314 15.77 9.94 4.75
N VAL A 315 14.57 9.62 4.23
CA VAL A 315 13.75 10.55 3.44
C VAL A 315 13.34 11.76 4.29
N LEU A 316 12.84 11.52 5.51
CA LEU A 316 12.44 12.59 6.42
C LEU A 316 13.64 13.47 6.82
N ALA A 317 14.79 12.86 7.13
CA ALA A 317 16.01 13.57 7.46
C ALA A 317 16.48 14.48 6.30
N ALA A 318 16.41 14.00 5.06
CA ALA A 318 16.77 14.82 3.89
C ALA A 318 15.85 16.05 3.74
N LEU A 319 14.55 15.91 4.03
CA LEU A 319 13.61 17.04 4.05
C LEU A 319 13.91 18.02 5.20
N ASP A 320 14.24 17.51 6.39
CA ASP A 320 14.60 18.32 7.56
C ASP A 320 15.90 19.08 7.31
N GLU A 321 16.96 18.41 6.81
CA GLU A 321 18.28 18.98 6.46
C GLU A 321 18.16 20.14 5.46
N LYS A 322 17.23 20.05 4.51
CA LYS A 322 16.99 21.07 3.49
C LYS A 322 16.01 22.15 3.92
N GLY A 323 15.42 22.06 5.11
CA GLY A 323 14.38 22.97 5.58
C GLY A 323 13.07 22.89 4.80
N LEU A 324 12.85 21.77 4.06
CA LEU A 324 11.69 21.58 3.18
C LEU A 324 10.51 20.89 3.87
N ALA A 325 10.70 20.39 5.09
CA ALA A 325 9.72 19.55 5.79
C ALA A 325 8.37 20.23 6.03
N LYS A 326 8.34 21.56 6.27
CA LYS A 326 7.11 22.33 6.51
C LYS A 326 6.25 22.48 5.25
N ASP A 327 6.91 22.57 4.10
CA ASP A 327 6.27 22.80 2.80
C ASP A 327 6.09 21.50 2.01
N THR A 328 6.23 20.34 2.67
CA THR A 328 6.14 19.02 2.04
C THR A 328 5.00 18.19 2.64
N LEU A 329 4.05 17.79 1.78
CA LEU A 329 3.10 16.73 2.05
C LEU A 329 3.80 15.39 1.86
N VAL A 330 3.81 14.57 2.91
CA VAL A 330 4.32 13.19 2.87
C VAL A 330 3.17 12.23 3.06
N LEU A 331 2.97 11.33 2.11
CA LEU A 331 2.06 10.20 2.17
C LEU A 331 2.88 8.91 2.29
N PHE A 332 2.61 8.11 3.32
CA PHE A 332 3.16 6.76 3.49
C PHE A 332 2.05 5.72 3.40
N THR A 333 2.25 4.67 2.62
CA THR A 333 1.31 3.55 2.45
C THR A 333 1.98 2.30 1.88
N SER A 334 1.20 1.24 1.58
CA SER A 334 1.65 0.00 0.91
C SER A 334 0.82 -0.29 -0.34
N ASP A 335 1.39 -1.03 -1.29
CA ASP A 335 0.73 -1.38 -2.56
C ASP A 335 -0.27 -2.54 -2.45
N ASN A 336 -0.18 -3.36 -1.43
CA ASN A 336 -1.15 -4.40 -1.04
C ASN A 336 -0.90 -4.83 0.41
N GLY A 337 -1.73 -5.70 0.93
CA GLY A 337 -1.51 -6.34 2.23
C GLY A 337 -0.25 -7.19 2.28
N GLY A 338 0.15 -7.61 3.47
CA GLY A 338 1.35 -8.41 3.67
C GLY A 338 1.30 -9.76 2.95
N GLU A 339 2.45 -10.25 2.49
CA GLU A 339 2.57 -11.60 1.93
C GLU A 339 3.04 -12.57 3.00
N PHE A 340 2.36 -13.71 3.12
CA PHE A 340 2.71 -14.80 4.03
C PHE A 340 3.11 -16.04 3.26
N PHE A 341 4.16 -15.92 2.51
CA PHE A 341 4.73 -17.03 1.77
C PHE A 341 6.25 -17.02 1.93
N GLY A 342 6.74 -17.95 2.73
CA GLY A 342 8.18 -18.12 2.97
C GLY A 342 8.51 -18.49 4.42
N GLU A 343 9.73 -18.95 4.63
CA GLU A 343 10.20 -19.39 5.95
C GLU A 343 10.36 -18.20 6.91
N GLU A 344 10.81 -17.05 6.40
CA GLU A 344 11.05 -15.85 7.19
C GLU A 344 9.74 -15.25 7.73
N GLN A 345 8.68 -15.23 6.92
CA GLN A 345 7.37 -14.77 7.33
C GLN A 345 6.73 -15.75 8.31
N ALA A 346 6.86 -17.05 8.07
CA ALA A 346 6.38 -18.09 9.00
C ALA A 346 7.09 -18.01 10.36
N ALA A 347 8.42 -17.77 10.36
CA ALA A 347 9.18 -17.58 11.59
C ALA A 347 8.72 -16.32 12.35
N ALA A 348 8.45 -15.22 11.67
CA ALA A 348 7.95 -14.00 12.27
C ALA A 348 6.57 -14.19 12.90
N GLN A 349 5.67 -14.93 12.26
CA GLN A 349 4.37 -15.31 12.84
C GLN A 349 4.51 -16.21 14.07
N ALA A 350 5.39 -17.19 14.02
CA ALA A 350 5.67 -18.07 15.15
C ALA A 350 6.24 -17.29 16.35
N ALA A 351 6.97 -16.19 16.09
CA ALA A 351 7.42 -15.25 17.11
C ALA A 351 6.29 -14.37 17.67
N GLY A 352 5.09 -14.38 17.07
CA GLY A 352 3.91 -13.63 17.49
C GLY A 352 3.58 -12.38 16.67
N LEU A 353 4.33 -12.08 15.62
CA LEU A 353 4.00 -10.96 14.73
C LEU A 353 2.69 -11.25 13.99
N LYS A 354 1.81 -10.24 13.90
CA LYS A 354 0.51 -10.29 13.22
C LYS A 354 0.44 -9.24 12.12
N PRO A 355 1.09 -9.45 10.98
CA PRO A 355 1.24 -8.41 9.98
C PRO A 355 -0.06 -7.87 9.38
N MET A 356 -1.13 -8.68 9.27
CA MET A 356 -2.45 -8.18 8.87
C MET A 356 -3.30 -7.65 10.03
N GLY A 357 -2.79 -7.71 11.29
CA GLY A 357 -3.59 -7.32 12.44
C GLY A 357 -4.83 -8.20 12.62
N PRO A 358 -6.04 -7.62 12.68
CA PRO A 358 -7.29 -8.36 12.87
C PRO A 358 -7.90 -8.91 11.56
N PHE A 359 -7.33 -8.60 10.40
CA PHE A 359 -7.94 -8.87 9.11
C PHE A 359 -7.70 -10.29 8.62
N LYS A 360 -8.71 -10.89 8.00
CA LYS A 360 -8.63 -12.18 7.31
C LYS A 360 -7.86 -12.05 6.01
N GLY A 361 -7.15 -13.11 5.61
CA GLY A 361 -6.41 -13.18 4.35
C GLY A 361 -5.12 -12.36 4.37
N ASP A 362 -4.51 -12.28 3.21
CA ASP A 362 -3.22 -11.65 2.95
C ASP A 362 -3.14 -11.23 1.48
N LYS A 363 -1.97 -10.80 1.02
CA LYS A 363 -1.70 -10.55 -0.41
C LYS A 363 -2.28 -11.67 -1.28
N HIS A 364 -2.75 -11.36 -2.46
CA HIS A 364 -3.44 -12.19 -3.43
C HIS A 364 -4.92 -12.46 -3.13
N THR A 365 -5.37 -12.43 -1.88
CA THR A 365 -6.74 -12.82 -1.48
C THR A 365 -7.74 -11.68 -1.60
N ILE A 366 -9.06 -12.01 -1.55
CA ILE A 366 -10.15 -11.02 -1.63
C ILE A 366 -10.57 -10.45 -0.27
N TRP A 367 -10.08 -11.01 0.84
CA TRP A 367 -10.41 -10.55 2.19
C TRP A 367 -9.64 -9.28 2.58
N GLU A 368 -10.06 -8.63 3.67
CA GLU A 368 -9.51 -7.33 4.08
C GLU A 368 -7.98 -7.32 4.24
N GLY A 369 -7.37 -8.42 4.69
CA GLY A 369 -5.92 -8.55 4.80
C GLY A 369 -5.14 -8.41 3.49
N GLY A 370 -5.80 -8.62 2.34
CA GLY A 370 -5.20 -8.38 1.02
C GLY A 370 -5.17 -6.92 0.60
N PHE A 371 -6.04 -6.06 1.17
CA PHE A 371 -6.27 -4.68 0.72
C PHE A 371 -6.02 -3.63 1.79
N ARG A 372 -6.27 -3.95 3.06
CA ARG A 372 -6.13 -3.02 4.16
C ARG A 372 -4.65 -2.73 4.41
N VAL A 373 -4.27 -1.48 4.30
CA VAL A 373 -2.87 -1.04 4.37
C VAL A 373 -2.69 0.11 5.34
N PRO A 374 -1.50 0.31 5.92
CA PRO A 374 -1.17 1.54 6.60
C PRO A 374 -1.29 2.73 5.63
N TYR A 375 -1.84 3.83 6.11
CA TYR A 375 -1.98 5.05 5.32
C TYR A 375 -1.84 6.25 6.24
N ILE A 376 -0.78 7.02 6.07
CA ILE A 376 -0.43 8.15 6.92
C ILE A 376 -0.18 9.36 6.03
N VAL A 377 -0.84 10.48 6.34
CA VAL A 377 -0.62 11.77 5.68
C VAL A 377 -0.04 12.74 6.68
N ARG A 378 1.11 13.33 6.35
CA ARG A 378 1.76 14.34 7.16
C ARG A 378 2.00 15.61 6.35
N TRP A 379 1.51 16.73 6.84
CA TRP A 379 1.85 18.07 6.35
C TRP A 379 1.77 19.06 7.49
N PRO A 380 2.90 19.51 8.03
CA PRO A 380 2.93 20.33 9.23
C PRO A 380 2.12 21.62 9.10
N GLY A 381 1.26 21.89 10.08
CA GLY A 381 0.41 23.07 10.11
C GLY A 381 -0.83 23.02 9.19
N ARG A 382 -1.03 21.94 8.43
CA ARG A 382 -2.18 21.76 7.52
C ARG A 382 -2.96 20.48 7.80
N VAL A 383 -2.27 19.37 8.01
CA VAL A 383 -2.87 18.09 8.44
C VAL A 383 -2.81 18.04 9.97
N PRO A 384 -3.93 17.74 10.67
CA PRO A 384 -3.93 17.64 12.12
C PRO A 384 -3.00 16.54 12.60
N ALA A 385 -2.04 16.92 13.46
CA ALA A 385 -1.09 15.98 14.03
C ALA A 385 -1.75 15.05 15.06
N ASP A 386 -1.22 13.83 15.19
CA ASP A 386 -1.63 12.79 16.16
C ASP A 386 -3.11 12.45 16.11
N THR A 387 -3.70 12.44 14.89
CA THR A 387 -5.12 12.13 14.70
C THR A 387 -5.33 10.87 13.88
N ALA A 388 -6.51 10.26 14.04
CA ALA A 388 -6.95 9.14 13.24
C ALA A 388 -8.21 9.50 12.41
N CYS A 389 -8.41 8.78 11.32
CA CYS A 389 -9.57 8.89 10.44
C CYS A 389 -10.02 7.49 10.04
N ASP A 390 -11.30 7.22 10.19
CA ASP A 390 -11.96 5.97 9.84
C ASP A 390 -12.74 6.04 8.51
N GLU A 391 -12.59 7.13 7.77
CA GLU A 391 -13.17 7.25 6.44
C GLU A 391 -12.65 6.16 5.51
N MET A 392 -13.55 5.48 4.82
CA MET A 392 -13.20 4.52 3.79
C MET A 392 -12.58 5.24 2.61
N ILE A 393 -11.29 4.99 2.35
CA ILE A 393 -10.54 5.56 1.23
C ILE A 393 -9.83 4.47 0.43
N SER A 394 -9.50 4.77 -0.81
CA SER A 394 -8.69 3.92 -1.69
C SER A 394 -7.43 4.65 -2.14
N LEU A 395 -6.35 3.91 -2.38
CA LEU A 395 -5.15 4.48 -3.01
C LEU A 395 -5.45 5.08 -4.38
N THR A 396 -6.48 4.60 -5.06
CA THR A 396 -6.98 5.20 -6.32
C THR A 396 -7.41 6.65 -6.13
N ASP A 397 -7.86 7.05 -4.92
CA ASP A 397 -8.31 8.41 -4.59
C ASP A 397 -7.17 9.43 -4.55
N THR A 398 -5.92 8.96 -4.52
CA THR A 398 -4.74 9.82 -4.46
C THR A 398 -4.68 10.80 -5.64
N PHE A 399 -5.05 10.36 -6.85
CA PHE A 399 -5.05 11.24 -8.04
C PHE A 399 -6.00 12.43 -7.87
N ALA A 400 -7.28 12.17 -7.58
CA ALA A 400 -8.29 13.23 -7.42
C ALA A 400 -7.99 14.13 -6.21
N THR A 401 -7.44 13.55 -5.15
CA THR A 401 -7.09 14.27 -3.93
C THR A 401 -5.91 15.21 -4.16
N ILE A 402 -4.86 14.75 -4.86
CA ILE A 402 -3.73 15.62 -5.24
C ILE A 402 -4.18 16.68 -6.24
N ALA A 403 -5.04 16.37 -7.22
CA ALA A 403 -5.59 17.37 -8.13
C ALA A 403 -6.31 18.49 -7.35
N ALA A 404 -7.20 18.13 -6.43
CA ALA A 404 -7.86 19.11 -5.55
C ALA A 404 -6.89 19.87 -4.65
N PHE A 405 -5.85 19.18 -4.16
CA PHE A 405 -4.81 19.77 -3.31
C PHE A 405 -4.00 20.86 -4.02
N VAL A 406 -3.69 20.67 -5.30
CA VAL A 406 -2.96 21.64 -6.12
C VAL A 406 -3.88 22.58 -6.94
N GLY A 407 -5.19 22.51 -6.71
CA GLY A 407 -6.18 23.40 -7.33
C GLY A 407 -6.46 23.09 -8.81
N VAL A 408 -6.23 21.85 -9.26
CA VAL A 408 -6.51 21.41 -10.63
C VAL A 408 -7.88 20.74 -10.68
N PRO A 409 -8.79 21.18 -11.57
CA PRO A 409 -10.05 20.49 -11.78
C PRO A 409 -9.83 19.11 -12.40
N LEU A 410 -10.61 18.13 -11.94
CA LEU A 410 -10.57 16.80 -12.55
C LEU A 410 -11.10 16.85 -14.00
N PRO A 411 -10.49 16.10 -14.92
CA PRO A 411 -11.08 15.87 -16.24
C PRO A 411 -12.47 15.21 -16.13
N PRO A 412 -13.27 15.28 -17.22
CA PRO A 412 -14.49 14.48 -17.28
C PRO A 412 -14.21 13.01 -16.96
N VAL A 413 -15.12 12.36 -16.25
CA VAL A 413 -14.90 10.99 -15.71
C VAL A 413 -14.60 9.94 -16.77
N LYS A 414 -15.01 10.17 -18.02
CA LYS A 414 -14.75 9.28 -19.16
C LYS A 414 -13.32 9.43 -19.71
N ASP A 415 -12.65 10.54 -19.39
CA ASP A 415 -11.35 10.87 -19.96
C ASP A 415 -10.20 10.51 -19.03
N ALA A 416 -10.39 10.67 -17.70
CA ALA A 416 -9.38 10.31 -16.70
C ALA A 416 -9.95 10.19 -15.29
N ALA A 417 -9.18 9.58 -14.40
CA ALA A 417 -9.48 9.42 -12.97
C ALA A 417 -10.85 8.76 -12.73
N GLU A 418 -11.18 7.76 -13.54
CA GLU A 418 -12.48 7.10 -13.63
C GLU A 418 -12.97 6.54 -12.29
N ASP A 419 -12.05 6.21 -11.39
CA ASP A 419 -12.35 5.55 -10.11
C ASP A 419 -11.86 6.35 -8.89
N SER A 420 -11.40 7.59 -9.10
CA SER A 420 -10.74 8.41 -8.09
C SER A 420 -11.69 9.44 -7.48
N PHE A 421 -11.88 9.39 -6.18
CA PHE A 421 -12.69 10.34 -5.41
C PHE A 421 -11.78 11.33 -4.66
N ASN A 422 -12.23 12.58 -4.53
CA ASN A 422 -11.50 13.57 -3.76
C ASN A 422 -11.74 13.38 -2.26
N VAL A 423 -10.71 12.97 -1.53
CA VAL A 423 -10.75 12.77 -0.08
C VAL A 423 -9.91 13.81 0.69
N LEU A 424 -9.64 14.96 0.08
CA LEU A 424 -8.79 16.02 0.67
C LEU A 424 -9.31 16.50 2.03
N SER A 425 -10.63 16.65 2.20
CA SER A 425 -11.21 17.05 3.49
C SER A 425 -10.91 16.05 4.60
N ALA A 426 -10.84 14.74 4.29
CA ALA A 426 -10.39 13.73 5.25
C ALA A 426 -8.91 13.87 5.59
N TRP A 427 -8.04 14.17 4.61
CA TRP A 427 -6.63 14.44 4.90
C TRP A 427 -6.45 15.64 5.82
N LEU A 428 -7.18 16.72 5.55
CA LEU A 428 -7.11 17.97 6.31
C LEU A 428 -7.89 17.96 7.64
N GLY A 429 -8.54 16.85 8.00
CA GLY A 429 -9.31 16.76 9.23
C GLY A 429 -10.56 17.65 9.27
N GLN A 430 -11.09 18.02 8.11
CA GLN A 430 -12.28 18.88 7.99
C GLN A 430 -13.57 18.06 8.23
N GLU A 431 -14.60 18.71 8.73
CA GLU A 431 -15.93 18.09 8.91
C GLU A 431 -16.52 17.62 7.58
N ARG A 432 -17.20 16.49 7.62
CA ARG A 432 -17.83 15.84 6.47
C ARG A 432 -19.29 15.56 6.77
N LYS A 433 -20.16 15.88 5.82
CA LYS A 433 -21.61 15.64 5.95
C LYS A 433 -22.03 14.26 5.43
N SER A 434 -21.18 13.58 4.68
CA SER A 434 -21.43 12.28 4.06
C SER A 434 -20.12 11.57 3.78
N PRO A 435 -20.11 10.25 3.55
CA PRO A 435 -18.93 9.53 3.08
C PRO A 435 -18.38 10.17 1.81
N LEU A 436 -17.05 10.38 1.76
CA LEU A 436 -16.38 10.97 0.60
C LEU A 436 -16.31 9.99 -0.56
N ARG A 437 -16.24 8.70 -0.23
CA ARG A 437 -16.30 7.58 -1.18
C ARG A 437 -17.55 6.75 -0.88
N PRO A 438 -18.59 6.78 -1.74
CA PRO A 438 -19.85 6.09 -1.47
C PRO A 438 -19.74 4.57 -1.57
N HIS A 439 -18.76 4.05 -2.32
CA HIS A 439 -18.52 2.62 -2.51
C HIS A 439 -17.07 2.38 -2.99
N MET A 440 -16.59 1.16 -2.82
CA MET A 440 -15.28 0.73 -3.29
C MET A 440 -15.39 -0.62 -3.96
N ILE A 441 -14.68 -0.78 -5.09
CA ILE A 441 -14.54 -2.06 -5.80
C ILE A 441 -13.07 -2.46 -5.72
N VAL A 442 -12.83 -3.68 -5.28
CA VAL A 442 -11.50 -4.30 -5.19
C VAL A 442 -11.52 -5.66 -5.86
N HIS A 443 -10.35 -6.19 -6.19
CA HIS A 443 -10.24 -7.53 -6.77
C HIS A 443 -9.01 -8.27 -6.26
N SER A 444 -9.11 -9.60 -6.14
CA SER A 444 -8.01 -10.49 -5.83
C SER A 444 -7.09 -10.71 -7.03
N ALA A 445 -5.94 -11.37 -6.81
CA ALA A 445 -5.02 -11.77 -7.87
C ALA A 445 -5.64 -12.74 -8.90
N ASP A 446 -6.65 -13.48 -8.50
CA ASP A 446 -7.39 -14.41 -9.37
C ASP A 446 -8.61 -13.77 -10.05
N GLY A 447 -8.83 -12.46 -9.83
CA GLY A 447 -9.92 -11.71 -10.43
C GLY A 447 -11.28 -12.01 -9.80
N VAL A 448 -11.32 -12.39 -8.53
CA VAL A 448 -12.51 -12.34 -7.70
C VAL A 448 -12.74 -10.90 -7.29
N PHE A 449 -13.95 -10.38 -7.46
CA PHE A 449 -14.27 -9.01 -7.11
C PHE A 449 -15.04 -8.93 -5.81
N ALA A 450 -14.81 -7.84 -5.08
CA ALA A 450 -15.66 -7.44 -3.98
C ALA A 450 -16.06 -5.98 -4.11
N VAL A 451 -17.25 -5.66 -3.60
CA VAL A 451 -17.75 -4.30 -3.47
C VAL A 451 -18.05 -3.99 -2.01
N ARG A 452 -17.58 -2.83 -1.55
CA ARG A 452 -17.87 -2.29 -0.22
C ARG A 452 -18.78 -1.07 -0.34
N ARG A 453 -19.80 -0.99 0.54
CA ARG A 453 -20.64 0.18 0.71
C ARG A 453 -21.09 0.29 2.17
N GLY A 454 -20.70 1.39 2.81
CA GLY A 454 -20.84 1.50 4.26
C GLY A 454 -20.17 0.31 4.98
N PRO A 455 -20.84 -0.35 5.94
CA PRO A 455 -20.25 -1.48 6.65
C PRO A 455 -20.31 -2.80 5.87
N TRP A 456 -20.97 -2.85 4.73
CA TRP A 456 -21.16 -4.08 3.97
C TRP A 456 -20.04 -4.34 2.97
N LYS A 457 -19.62 -5.61 2.89
CA LYS A 457 -18.70 -6.11 1.86
C LYS A 457 -19.31 -7.36 1.22
N TRP A 458 -19.57 -7.27 -0.08
CA TRP A 458 -20.02 -8.37 -0.92
C TRP A 458 -18.88 -8.88 -1.79
N ILE A 459 -18.55 -10.15 -1.69
CA ILE A 459 -17.63 -10.88 -2.56
C ILE A 459 -18.49 -11.66 -3.55
N GLU A 460 -18.32 -11.40 -4.86
CA GLU A 460 -19.21 -11.99 -5.88
C GLU A 460 -19.02 -13.51 -6.06
N GLY A 461 -17.87 -14.04 -5.60
CA GLY A 461 -17.43 -15.37 -5.99
C GLY A 461 -17.02 -15.40 -7.47
N LYS A 462 -16.43 -16.50 -7.89
CA LYS A 462 -16.07 -16.76 -9.27
C LYS A 462 -15.95 -18.27 -9.47
N PRO A 463 -16.32 -18.82 -10.62
CA PRO A 463 -16.04 -20.22 -10.91
C PRO A 463 -14.56 -20.51 -10.67
N ALA A 464 -14.27 -21.46 -9.80
CA ALA A 464 -12.91 -21.82 -9.43
C ALA A 464 -12.10 -22.19 -10.67
N LYS A 465 -10.84 -21.78 -10.73
CA LYS A 465 -9.86 -22.41 -11.61
C LYS A 465 -9.85 -23.90 -11.32
N PRO A 466 -9.50 -24.79 -12.28
CA PRO A 466 -9.58 -26.24 -12.09
C PRO A 466 -8.86 -26.78 -10.85
N LYS A 467 -7.90 -26.03 -10.30
CA LYS A 467 -7.19 -26.32 -9.04
C LYS A 467 -6.78 -25.02 -8.35
N PRO A 468 -7.70 -24.33 -7.65
CA PRO A 468 -7.29 -23.18 -6.85
C PRO A 468 -6.39 -23.64 -5.69
N PRO A 469 -5.45 -22.81 -5.24
CA PRO A 469 -4.68 -23.05 -4.01
C PRO A 469 -5.64 -23.30 -2.84
N GLU A 470 -5.36 -24.31 -2.01
CA GLU A 470 -6.27 -24.74 -0.93
C GLU A 470 -6.63 -23.58 0.02
N ALA A 471 -5.64 -22.77 0.40
CA ALA A 471 -5.82 -21.63 1.28
C ALA A 471 -6.73 -20.52 0.72
N ARG A 472 -7.06 -20.53 -0.58
CA ARG A 472 -7.88 -19.51 -1.23
C ARG A 472 -9.15 -20.04 -1.86
N ARG A 473 -9.52 -21.31 -1.62
CA ARG A 473 -10.72 -21.92 -2.24
C ARG A 473 -12.01 -21.20 -1.87
N ASP A 474 -12.10 -20.73 -0.64
CA ASP A 474 -13.31 -20.07 -0.14
C ASP A 474 -13.59 -18.73 -0.84
N GLU A 475 -12.57 -18.02 -1.35
CA GLU A 475 -12.80 -16.74 -2.04
C GLU A 475 -13.57 -16.88 -3.37
N PHE A 476 -13.64 -18.09 -3.93
CA PHE A 476 -14.37 -18.37 -5.17
C PHE A 476 -15.88 -18.57 -4.96
N HIS A 477 -16.35 -18.59 -3.72
CA HIS A 477 -17.76 -18.63 -3.38
C HIS A 477 -18.30 -17.23 -3.04
N PRO A 478 -19.56 -16.91 -3.37
CA PRO A 478 -20.19 -15.68 -2.94
C PRO A 478 -20.21 -15.58 -1.40
N GLN A 479 -19.94 -14.39 -0.86
CA GLN A 479 -19.91 -14.16 0.59
C GLN A 479 -20.33 -12.72 0.89
N LEU A 480 -21.09 -12.51 1.98
CA LEU A 480 -21.43 -11.18 2.48
C LEU A 480 -20.97 -11.02 3.93
N TYR A 481 -20.27 -9.93 4.20
CA TYR A 481 -19.79 -9.59 5.54
C TYR A 481 -20.26 -8.21 5.97
N HIS A 482 -20.48 -8.05 7.29
CA HIS A 482 -20.77 -6.77 7.90
C HIS A 482 -19.56 -6.29 8.72
N LEU A 483 -18.64 -5.58 8.07
CA LEU A 483 -17.33 -5.21 8.63
C LEU A 483 -17.41 -4.34 9.90
N GLY A 484 -18.54 -3.66 10.13
CA GLY A 484 -18.74 -2.86 11.34
C GLY A 484 -18.86 -3.70 12.62
N SER A 485 -19.30 -4.96 12.52
CA SER A 485 -19.43 -5.91 13.63
C SER A 485 -18.46 -7.10 13.51
N ASP A 486 -17.96 -7.39 12.32
CA ASP A 486 -17.09 -8.52 12.00
C ASP A 486 -15.97 -8.07 11.05
N ILE A 487 -15.01 -7.33 11.59
CA ILE A 487 -13.86 -6.83 10.81
C ILE A 487 -12.94 -7.96 10.33
N GLY A 488 -13.01 -9.12 10.97
CA GLY A 488 -12.23 -10.31 10.65
C GLY A 488 -12.86 -11.21 9.59
N GLU A 489 -14.05 -10.84 9.05
CA GLU A 489 -14.73 -11.61 8.00
C GLU A 489 -14.91 -13.10 8.38
N ALA A 490 -15.36 -13.34 9.63
CA ALA A 490 -15.50 -14.68 10.18
C ALA A 490 -16.86 -15.31 9.87
N VAL A 491 -17.92 -14.50 9.75
CA VAL A 491 -19.31 -14.96 9.62
C VAL A 491 -19.92 -14.45 8.31
N ASP A 492 -20.13 -15.37 7.36
CA ASP A 492 -20.90 -15.08 6.15
C ASP A 492 -22.40 -14.93 6.49
N VAL A 493 -22.97 -13.78 6.16
CA VAL A 493 -24.36 -13.43 6.46
C VAL A 493 -25.23 -13.27 5.21
N GLN A 494 -24.80 -13.78 4.05
CA GLN A 494 -25.49 -13.62 2.77
C GLN A 494 -26.93 -14.16 2.79
N ASP A 495 -27.17 -15.34 3.39
CA ASP A 495 -28.47 -16.00 3.41
C ASP A 495 -29.51 -15.20 4.23
N SER A 496 -29.03 -14.46 5.23
CA SER A 496 -29.88 -13.60 6.08
C SER A 496 -30.10 -12.21 5.49
N ASN A 497 -29.37 -11.82 4.43
CA ASN A 497 -29.39 -10.48 3.86
C ASN A 497 -29.47 -10.46 2.32
N PRO A 498 -30.42 -11.16 1.69
CA PRO A 498 -30.47 -11.29 0.22
C PRO A 498 -30.71 -9.96 -0.50
N ALA A 499 -31.37 -9.00 0.14
CA ALA A 499 -31.60 -7.67 -0.43
C ALA A 499 -30.27 -6.88 -0.53
N VAL A 500 -29.41 -6.96 0.47
CA VAL A 500 -28.07 -6.33 0.46
C VAL A 500 -27.20 -6.96 -0.63
N VAL A 501 -27.22 -8.28 -0.75
CA VAL A 501 -26.51 -9.01 -1.82
C VAL A 501 -26.94 -8.50 -3.20
N ALA A 502 -28.27 -8.42 -3.45
CA ALA A 502 -28.80 -7.96 -4.72
C ALA A 502 -28.39 -6.50 -5.03
N GLU A 503 -28.44 -5.62 -4.03
CA GLU A 503 -28.04 -4.21 -4.17
C GLU A 503 -26.57 -4.05 -4.52
N LEU A 504 -25.68 -4.73 -3.78
CA LEU A 504 -24.23 -4.63 -4.00
C LEU A 504 -23.78 -5.27 -5.32
N ASN A 505 -24.40 -6.39 -5.68
CA ASN A 505 -24.15 -7.03 -6.98
C ASN A 505 -24.60 -6.12 -8.14
N ALA A 506 -25.77 -5.49 -8.03
CA ALA A 506 -26.23 -4.51 -9.01
C ALA A 506 -25.29 -3.30 -9.11
N LEU A 507 -24.75 -2.82 -7.99
CA LEU A 507 -23.76 -1.75 -7.96
C LEU A 507 -22.47 -2.13 -8.70
N LEU A 508 -21.93 -3.32 -8.43
CA LEU A 508 -20.74 -3.85 -9.10
C LEU A 508 -20.94 -3.90 -10.62
N ASN A 509 -22.07 -4.45 -11.07
CA ASN A 509 -22.39 -4.57 -12.48
C ASN A 509 -22.55 -3.18 -13.16
N ARG A 510 -23.24 -2.24 -12.54
CA ARG A 510 -23.32 -0.85 -13.05
C ARG A 510 -21.94 -0.22 -13.23
N CYS A 511 -21.02 -0.39 -12.27
CA CYS A 511 -19.67 0.17 -12.37
C CYS A 511 -18.83 -0.51 -13.47
N ARG A 512 -19.09 -1.78 -13.77
CA ARG A 512 -18.47 -2.49 -14.90
C ARG A 512 -18.99 -1.97 -16.23
N GLU A 513 -20.31 -1.88 -16.37
CA GLU A 513 -20.99 -1.50 -17.61
C GLU A 513 -20.69 -0.06 -18.02
N ARG A 514 -20.76 0.89 -17.07
CA ARG A 514 -20.53 2.30 -17.35
C ARG A 514 -19.05 2.67 -17.56
N GLY A 515 -18.11 1.80 -17.12
CA GLY A 515 -16.66 1.99 -17.30
C GLY A 515 -15.99 2.89 -16.27
N TYR A 516 -16.69 3.38 -15.24
CA TYR A 516 -16.16 4.23 -14.16
C TYR A 516 -16.93 4.00 -12.84
N SER A 517 -16.31 4.37 -11.71
CA SER A 517 -16.94 4.31 -10.37
C SER A 517 -17.30 5.70 -9.84
N ARG A 518 -16.54 6.72 -10.19
CA ARG A 518 -16.78 8.11 -9.82
C ARG A 518 -18.07 8.63 -10.48
N GLU A 519 -18.92 9.32 -9.71
CA GLU A 519 -20.15 9.96 -10.19
C GLU A 519 -19.93 11.43 -10.54
#